data_eca33f5e3968c4e42aa9da7e0e180af2
#
_entry.id   eca33f5e3968c4e42aa9da7e0e180af2
#
_cell.length_a   1.000
_cell.length_b   1.000
_cell.length_c   1.000
_cell.angle_alpha   90.00
_cell.angle_beta   90.00
_cell.angle_gamma   90.00
#
_symmetry.space_group_name_H-M   'P 1'
#
loop_
_entity.id
_entity.type
_entity.pdbx_description
1 polymer ?
#
loop_
_entity_poly.entity_id
_entity_poly.type
_entity_poly.pdbx_seq_one_letter_code
_entity_poly.pdbx_strand_id
1 'polypeptide(L)'
;LPATRAEAAVRPTGNLQLPRGKKRFFGRADPENARRCGARLTELDARCMHDLSLLLRSGEPERGQIAFCYFRLIAARQRPVRGELAEEAVLRAKECIKRVTFEVHRLKGFVRFLECASGALYAPISPDHDICDLLLPHFRSRLPEIPFAIHDIRRSKAAVWDGSHTFVAPLERAEIVLSVNETGWQDLWRQYYASVNIPSRRRLRQMKGYMPVRYWKFMPENPSAAIGDLIRETNAALSGSPDAAPHLRGSVQ
;
A
#
# COMPACT_ATOMS: atom_id res chain seq x y z
N LEU A 1 -13.00 14.94 -32.09
CA LEU A 1 -12.95 13.47 -32.00
C LEU A 1 -14.39 12.95 -32.05
N PRO A 2 -14.74 12.00 -32.91
CA PRO A 2 -16.14 11.55 -33.04
C PRO A 2 -16.61 10.85 -31.76
N ALA A 3 -17.88 11.03 -31.43
CA ALA A 3 -18.58 10.56 -30.24
C ALA A 3 -18.58 9.02 -30.01
N THR A 4 -18.11 8.24 -30.95
CA THR A 4 -18.10 6.77 -30.95
C THR A 4 -16.95 6.13 -30.17
N ARG A 5 -16.07 6.90 -29.50
CA ARG A 5 -15.00 6.37 -28.63
C ARG A 5 -15.39 6.20 -27.15
N ALA A 6 -16.65 6.27 -26.80
CA ALA A 6 -17.12 6.18 -25.42
C ALA A 6 -16.92 4.79 -24.75
N GLU A 7 -16.60 3.75 -25.53
CA GLU A 7 -16.51 2.36 -25.04
C GLU A 7 -15.10 1.78 -24.97
N ALA A 8 -14.05 2.58 -25.02
CA ALA A 8 -12.69 2.06 -24.84
C ALA A 8 -12.47 1.62 -23.39
N ALA A 9 -12.37 0.32 -23.16
CA ALA A 9 -12.04 -0.24 -21.85
C ALA A 9 -10.51 -0.37 -21.71
N VAL A 10 -9.94 0.23 -20.67
CA VAL A 10 -8.53 0.04 -20.28
C VAL A 10 -8.47 -1.12 -19.30
N ARG A 11 -7.78 -2.20 -19.66
CA ARG A 11 -7.58 -3.38 -18.80
C ARG A 11 -6.10 -3.77 -18.80
N PRO A 12 -5.57 -4.29 -17.67
CA PRO A 12 -4.24 -4.85 -17.66
C PRO A 12 -4.17 -6.06 -18.60
N THR A 13 -2.99 -6.25 -19.21
CA THR A 13 -2.70 -7.38 -20.10
C THR A 13 -2.64 -8.69 -19.30
N GLY A 14 -3.75 -9.36 -19.16
CA GLY A 14 -3.90 -10.71 -18.63
C GLY A 14 -4.88 -11.48 -19.49
N ASN A 15 -4.89 -12.82 -19.40
CA ASN A 15 -5.76 -13.71 -20.16
C ASN A 15 -7.26 -13.40 -19.99
N LEU A 16 -7.77 -12.37 -20.67
CA LEU A 16 -9.17 -11.96 -20.66
C LEU A 16 -9.80 -12.26 -22.01
N GLN A 17 -10.75 -13.19 -22.01
CA GLN A 17 -11.66 -13.36 -23.13
C GLN A 17 -12.55 -12.12 -23.23
N LEU A 18 -12.43 -11.38 -24.34
CA LEU A 18 -13.31 -10.26 -24.64
C LEU A 18 -14.65 -10.77 -25.18
N PRO A 19 -15.76 -10.09 -24.89
CA PRO A 19 -17.04 -10.31 -25.58
C PRO A 19 -16.85 -10.20 -27.10
N ARG A 20 -17.50 -11.08 -27.87
CA ARG A 20 -17.46 -11.06 -29.34
C ARG A 20 -17.80 -9.66 -29.85
N GLY A 21 -16.98 -9.13 -30.77
CA GLY A 21 -17.24 -7.87 -31.49
C GLY A 21 -16.49 -6.62 -31.01
N LYS A 22 -15.73 -6.64 -29.91
CA LYS A 22 -14.94 -5.48 -29.47
C LYS A 22 -13.51 -5.55 -30.03
N LYS A 23 -13.07 -4.51 -30.75
CA LYS A 23 -11.69 -4.39 -31.26
C LYS A 23 -10.73 -4.16 -30.09
N ARG A 24 -9.64 -4.95 -30.01
CA ARG A 24 -8.51 -4.70 -29.10
C ARG A 24 -7.58 -3.67 -29.72
N PHE A 25 -7.27 -2.63 -28.98
CA PHE A 25 -6.16 -1.76 -29.30
C PHE A 25 -5.00 -2.10 -28.34
N PHE A 26 -3.93 -2.64 -28.86
CA PHE A 26 -2.67 -2.80 -28.12
C PHE A 26 -1.88 -1.52 -28.29
N GLY A 27 -1.87 -0.68 -27.28
CA GLY A 27 -0.98 0.48 -27.22
C GLY A 27 0.37 0.04 -26.66
N ARG A 28 1.46 0.29 -27.39
CA ARG A 28 2.80 0.21 -26.82
C ARG A 28 2.95 1.35 -25.83
N ALA A 29 3.60 1.10 -24.68
CA ALA A 29 3.92 2.17 -23.75
C ALA A 29 4.83 3.20 -24.44
N ASP A 30 4.39 4.44 -24.48
CA ASP A 30 5.12 5.58 -25.05
C ASP A 30 5.39 6.58 -23.91
N PRO A 31 6.62 6.56 -23.33
CA PRO A 31 6.97 7.42 -22.19
C PRO A 31 6.93 8.92 -22.52
N GLU A 32 7.24 9.28 -23.78
CA GLU A 32 7.24 10.68 -24.19
C GLU A 32 5.80 11.20 -24.30
N ASN A 33 4.94 10.44 -24.96
CA ASN A 33 3.51 10.77 -25.03
C ASN A 33 2.88 10.80 -23.63
N ALA A 34 3.25 9.89 -22.74
CA ALA A 34 2.77 9.90 -21.38
C ALA A 34 3.18 11.17 -20.60
N ARG A 35 4.45 11.62 -20.74
CA ARG A 35 4.94 12.87 -20.15
C ARG A 35 4.17 14.08 -20.71
N ARG A 36 3.99 14.16 -22.04
CA ARG A 36 3.27 15.24 -22.69
C ARG A 36 1.80 15.30 -22.25
N CYS A 37 1.13 14.16 -22.18
CA CYS A 37 -0.25 14.08 -21.66
C CYS A 37 -0.32 14.49 -20.18
N GLY A 38 0.63 14.03 -19.37
CA GLY A 38 0.71 14.39 -17.96
C GLY A 38 0.92 15.89 -17.75
N ALA A 39 1.84 16.51 -18.50
CA ALA A 39 2.06 17.95 -18.48
C ALA A 39 0.78 18.72 -18.82
N ARG A 40 0.12 18.34 -19.93
CA ARG A 40 -1.14 18.97 -20.34
C ARG A 40 -2.26 18.84 -19.30
N LEU A 41 -2.39 17.68 -18.68
CA LEU A 41 -3.37 17.48 -17.61
C LEU A 41 -3.03 18.32 -16.37
N THR A 42 -1.75 18.48 -16.04
CA THR A 42 -1.31 19.29 -14.92
C THR A 42 -1.59 20.78 -15.13
N GLU A 43 -1.48 21.28 -16.37
CA GLU A 43 -1.91 22.63 -16.72
C GLU A 43 -3.41 22.87 -16.49
N LEU A 44 -4.23 21.86 -16.80
CA LEU A 44 -5.70 21.90 -16.62
C LEU A 44 -6.10 21.73 -15.15
N ASP A 45 -5.39 20.90 -14.42
CA ASP A 45 -5.62 20.61 -13.01
C ASP A 45 -4.31 20.21 -12.32
N ALA A 46 -3.75 21.10 -11.53
CA ALA A 46 -2.47 20.92 -10.83
C ALA A 46 -2.44 19.69 -9.89
N ARG A 47 -3.60 19.15 -9.46
CA ARG A 47 -3.68 17.99 -8.60
C ARG A 47 -3.92 16.66 -9.35
N CYS A 48 -4.10 16.70 -10.67
CA CYS A 48 -4.49 15.51 -11.43
C CYS A 48 -3.46 14.38 -11.33
N MET A 49 -2.17 14.68 -11.34
CA MET A 49 -1.12 13.66 -11.23
C MET A 49 -1.07 13.01 -9.84
N HIS A 50 -1.35 13.78 -8.79
CA HIS A 50 -1.50 13.24 -7.45
C HIS A 50 -2.74 12.31 -7.36
N ASP A 51 -3.88 12.75 -7.88
CA ASP A 51 -5.10 11.96 -7.92
C ASP A 51 -4.89 10.66 -8.74
N LEU A 52 -4.16 10.74 -9.86
CA LEU A 52 -3.78 9.58 -10.67
C LEU A 52 -2.95 8.59 -9.87
N SER A 53 -1.92 9.07 -9.17
CA SER A 53 -1.08 8.24 -8.32
C SER A 53 -1.91 7.46 -7.30
N LEU A 54 -2.85 8.12 -6.62
CA LEU A 54 -3.74 7.46 -5.66
C LEU A 54 -4.71 6.48 -6.32
N LEU A 55 -5.30 6.84 -7.46
CA LEU A 55 -6.21 5.96 -8.22
C LEU A 55 -5.53 4.66 -8.64
N LEU A 56 -4.31 4.75 -9.19
CA LEU A 56 -3.58 3.56 -9.67
C LEU A 56 -3.10 2.66 -8.52
N ARG A 57 -3.00 3.19 -7.30
CA ARG A 57 -2.69 2.42 -6.08
C ARG A 57 -3.91 1.69 -5.51
N SER A 58 -5.11 2.00 -5.99
CA SER A 58 -6.34 1.35 -5.53
C SER A 58 -6.30 -0.16 -5.80
N GLY A 59 -6.81 -0.96 -4.86
CA GLY A 59 -7.08 -2.38 -5.05
C GLY A 59 -8.29 -2.66 -5.96
N GLU A 60 -8.98 -1.63 -6.44
CA GLU A 60 -10.10 -1.75 -7.35
C GLU A 60 -9.66 -2.38 -8.69
N PRO A 61 -10.30 -3.49 -9.14
CA PRO A 61 -9.93 -4.14 -10.40
C PRO A 61 -10.03 -3.20 -11.61
N GLU A 62 -11.02 -2.31 -11.60
CA GLU A 62 -11.29 -1.37 -12.69
C GLU A 62 -10.57 -0.02 -12.53
N ARG A 63 -9.59 0.10 -11.61
CA ARG A 63 -8.89 1.36 -11.33
C ARG A 63 -8.34 2.07 -12.56
N GLY A 64 -7.82 1.30 -13.52
CA GLY A 64 -7.31 1.85 -14.79
C GLY A 64 -8.41 2.47 -15.65
N GLN A 65 -9.58 1.84 -15.73
CA GLN A 65 -10.73 2.37 -16.44
C GLN A 65 -11.30 3.61 -15.76
N ILE A 66 -11.38 3.59 -14.42
CA ILE A 66 -11.85 4.74 -13.63
C ILE A 66 -10.92 5.92 -13.85
N ALA A 67 -9.60 5.71 -13.78
CA ALA A 67 -8.60 6.74 -14.02
C ALA A 67 -8.74 7.30 -15.46
N PHE A 68 -8.84 6.44 -16.46
CA PHE A 68 -9.00 6.86 -17.85
C PHE A 68 -10.25 7.73 -18.06
N CYS A 69 -11.41 7.30 -17.53
CA CYS A 69 -12.64 8.07 -17.66
C CYS A 69 -12.54 9.43 -16.97
N TYR A 70 -11.96 9.47 -15.78
CA TYR A 70 -11.75 10.70 -15.01
C TYR A 70 -10.84 11.71 -15.74
N PHE A 71 -9.68 11.26 -16.26
CA PHE A 71 -8.76 12.15 -16.98
C PHE A 71 -9.30 12.56 -18.33
N ARG A 72 -10.02 11.69 -19.04
CA ARG A 72 -10.70 12.03 -20.27
C ARG A 72 -11.72 13.16 -20.04
N LEU A 73 -12.42 13.14 -18.91
CA LEU A 73 -13.38 14.18 -18.56
C LEU A 73 -12.68 15.52 -18.30
N ILE A 74 -11.54 15.53 -17.57
CA ILE A 74 -10.72 16.76 -17.38
C ILE A 74 -10.30 17.32 -18.73
N ALA A 75 -9.80 16.46 -19.63
CA ALA A 75 -9.38 16.87 -20.96
C ALA A 75 -10.55 17.40 -21.83
N ALA A 76 -11.73 16.82 -21.70
CA ALA A 76 -12.92 17.30 -22.44
C ALA A 76 -13.46 18.63 -21.90
N ARG A 77 -13.45 18.82 -20.59
CA ARG A 77 -13.94 20.05 -19.93
C ARG A 77 -12.91 21.18 -19.93
N GLN A 78 -11.63 20.88 -20.21
CA GLN A 78 -10.51 21.82 -20.16
C GLN A 78 -10.39 22.57 -18.81
N ARG A 79 -10.79 21.92 -17.70
CA ARG A 79 -10.77 22.46 -16.34
C ARG A 79 -10.85 21.35 -15.29
N PRO A 80 -10.55 21.64 -14.01
CA PRO A 80 -10.78 20.70 -12.92
C PRO A 80 -12.25 20.26 -12.82
N VAL A 81 -12.48 18.95 -12.60
CA VAL A 81 -13.85 18.36 -12.54
C VAL A 81 -14.22 17.79 -11.16
N ARG A 82 -13.36 17.95 -10.15
CA ARG A 82 -13.55 17.34 -8.80
C ARG A 82 -14.89 17.66 -8.14
N GLY A 83 -15.50 18.78 -8.46
CA GLY A 83 -16.79 19.21 -7.94
C GLY A 83 -17.99 18.60 -8.66
N GLU A 84 -17.79 17.99 -9.82
CA GLU A 84 -18.87 17.46 -10.67
C GLU A 84 -19.33 16.06 -10.19
N LEU A 85 -19.89 15.98 -8.99
CA LEU A 85 -20.26 14.69 -8.36
C LEU A 85 -21.43 13.98 -9.05
N ALA A 86 -22.14 14.66 -9.92
CA ALA A 86 -23.17 14.05 -10.78
C ALA A 86 -22.56 13.19 -11.91
N GLU A 87 -21.28 13.42 -12.24
CA GLU A 87 -20.55 12.61 -13.22
C GLU A 87 -20.06 11.32 -12.54
N GLU A 88 -20.49 10.17 -13.03
CA GLU A 88 -20.12 8.86 -12.49
C GLU A 88 -18.59 8.67 -12.42
N ALA A 89 -17.87 9.12 -13.45
CA ALA A 89 -16.40 9.02 -13.50
C ALA A 89 -15.74 9.78 -12.34
N VAL A 90 -16.26 10.96 -11.96
CA VAL A 90 -15.76 11.76 -10.85
C VAL A 90 -16.10 11.09 -9.52
N LEU A 91 -17.32 10.63 -9.36
CA LEU A 91 -17.79 9.97 -8.15
C LEU A 91 -16.95 8.72 -7.85
N ARG A 92 -16.81 7.82 -8.82
CA ARG A 92 -15.99 6.60 -8.69
C ARG A 92 -14.52 6.89 -8.40
N ALA A 93 -13.93 7.88 -9.10
CA ALA A 93 -12.56 8.30 -8.85
C ALA A 93 -12.37 8.79 -7.40
N LYS A 94 -13.27 9.66 -6.93
CA LYS A 94 -13.26 10.22 -5.58
C LYS A 94 -13.41 9.14 -4.51
N GLU A 95 -14.27 8.17 -4.72
CA GLU A 95 -14.45 7.03 -3.81
C GLU A 95 -13.18 6.16 -3.72
N CYS A 96 -12.52 5.87 -4.86
CA CYS A 96 -11.26 5.14 -4.88
C CYS A 96 -10.17 5.90 -4.13
N ILE A 97 -9.98 7.19 -4.42
CA ILE A 97 -8.99 8.05 -3.74
C ILE A 97 -9.27 8.08 -2.24
N LYS A 98 -10.53 8.27 -1.83
CA LYS A 98 -10.93 8.28 -0.41
C LYS A 98 -10.59 6.96 0.28
N ARG A 99 -10.83 5.80 -0.34
CA ARG A 99 -10.49 4.49 0.23
C ARG A 99 -8.97 4.33 0.43
N VAL A 100 -8.17 4.71 -0.57
CA VAL A 100 -6.71 4.67 -0.49
C VAL A 100 -6.19 5.58 0.63
N THR A 101 -6.59 6.84 0.65
CA THR A 101 -6.14 7.81 1.66
C THR A 101 -6.58 7.43 3.08
N PHE A 102 -7.78 6.85 3.20
CA PHE A 102 -8.30 6.40 4.49
C PHE A 102 -7.54 5.17 5.01
N GLU A 103 -7.13 4.24 4.14
CA GLU A 103 -6.30 3.11 4.53
C GLU A 103 -4.89 3.57 4.97
N VAL A 104 -4.28 4.52 4.25
CA VAL A 104 -3.02 5.15 4.70
C VAL A 104 -3.16 5.77 6.08
N HIS A 105 -4.24 6.53 6.31
CA HIS A 105 -4.51 7.15 7.61
C HIS A 105 -4.62 6.11 8.73
N ARG A 106 -5.36 5.03 8.48
CA ARG A 106 -5.51 3.93 9.46
C ARG A 106 -4.18 3.25 9.77
N LEU A 107 -3.41 2.90 8.75
CA LEU A 107 -2.15 2.18 8.95
C LEU A 107 -1.08 3.02 9.65
N LYS A 108 -1.12 4.34 9.56
CA LYS A 108 -0.27 5.20 10.41
C LYS A 108 -0.48 4.96 11.91
N GLY A 109 -1.67 4.52 12.33
CA GLY A 109 -1.97 4.18 13.73
C GLY A 109 -1.87 2.68 14.06
N PHE A 110 -1.95 1.81 13.04
CA PHE A 110 -2.08 0.36 13.26
C PHE A 110 -0.82 -0.45 12.92
N VAL A 111 0.16 0.14 12.26
CA VAL A 111 1.47 -0.52 12.04
C VAL A 111 2.14 -0.75 13.40
N ARG A 112 2.63 -1.97 13.60
CA ARG A 112 3.42 -2.39 14.76
C ARG A 112 4.78 -2.82 14.25
N PHE A 113 5.81 -2.21 14.81
CA PHE A 113 7.18 -2.56 14.51
C PHE A 113 7.69 -3.61 15.49
N LEU A 114 8.50 -4.53 14.98
CA LEU A 114 9.22 -5.55 15.71
C LEU A 114 10.70 -5.18 15.71
N GLU A 115 11.35 -5.29 16.83
CA GLU A 115 12.79 -5.04 16.94
C GLU A 115 13.57 -6.25 16.42
N CYS A 116 14.43 -6.02 15.43
CA CYS A 116 15.34 -7.04 14.91
C CYS A 116 16.64 -7.08 15.71
N ALA A 117 17.33 -8.22 15.69
CA ALA A 117 18.66 -8.38 16.33
C ALA A 117 19.71 -7.40 15.77
N SER A 118 19.51 -6.87 14.58
CA SER A 118 20.34 -5.84 13.96
C SER A 118 20.10 -4.43 14.51
N GLY A 119 19.09 -4.23 15.36
CA GLY A 119 18.62 -2.92 15.80
C GLY A 119 17.69 -2.21 14.83
N ALA A 120 17.46 -2.76 13.65
CA ALA A 120 16.46 -2.25 12.71
C ALA A 120 15.05 -2.67 13.13
N LEU A 121 14.04 -1.94 12.66
CA LEU A 121 12.65 -2.25 12.92
C LEU A 121 11.97 -2.86 11.68
N TYR A 122 11.13 -3.86 11.89
CA TYR A 122 10.38 -4.51 10.84
C TYR A 122 8.88 -4.48 11.12
N ALA A 123 8.07 -4.12 10.12
CA ALA A 123 6.62 -4.09 10.25
C ALA A 123 5.94 -4.81 9.08
N PRO A 124 5.33 -5.98 9.32
CA PRO A 124 4.51 -6.65 8.31
C PRO A 124 3.13 -5.99 8.22
N ILE A 125 2.65 -5.80 6.99
CA ILE A 125 1.31 -5.31 6.68
C ILE A 125 0.68 -6.08 5.53
N SER A 126 -0.64 -6.03 5.42
CA SER A 126 -1.40 -6.62 4.30
C SER A 126 -2.56 -5.70 3.91
N PRO A 127 -2.27 -4.54 3.28
CA PRO A 127 -3.30 -3.58 2.91
C PRO A 127 -4.07 -4.02 1.66
N ASP A 128 -5.29 -3.46 1.48
CA ASP A 128 -6.06 -3.64 0.25
C ASP A 128 -5.45 -2.85 -0.91
N HIS A 129 -4.88 -1.68 -0.60
CA HIS A 129 -4.30 -0.75 -1.56
C HIS A 129 -2.77 -0.80 -1.55
N ASP A 130 -2.15 -0.38 -2.65
CA ASP A 130 -0.69 -0.30 -2.77
C ASP A 130 -0.16 0.97 -2.11
N ILE A 131 0.16 0.91 -0.81
CA ILE A 131 0.38 2.10 0.02
C ILE A 131 1.59 2.04 0.96
N CYS A 132 2.41 0.99 0.93
CA CYS A 132 3.51 0.84 1.89
C CYS A 132 4.49 2.02 1.85
N ASP A 133 4.79 2.54 0.66
CA ASP A 133 5.66 3.71 0.48
C ASP A 133 5.01 5.02 0.94
N LEU A 134 3.68 5.12 0.90
CA LEU A 134 2.96 6.30 1.41
C LEU A 134 3.02 6.42 2.94
N LEU A 135 3.43 5.36 3.62
CA LEU A 135 3.64 5.34 5.07
C LEU A 135 5.03 5.87 5.47
N LEU A 136 6.04 5.78 4.58
CA LEU A 136 7.42 6.17 4.86
C LEU A 136 7.57 7.57 5.46
N PRO A 137 6.96 8.64 4.90
CA PRO A 137 7.15 9.99 5.44
C PRO A 137 6.70 10.12 6.90
N HIS A 138 5.62 9.40 7.26
CA HIS A 138 5.10 9.41 8.62
C HIS A 138 6.05 8.73 9.62
N PHE A 139 6.52 7.53 9.28
CA PHE A 139 7.39 6.78 10.20
C PHE A 139 8.82 7.33 10.22
N ARG A 140 9.34 7.83 9.09
CA ARG A 140 10.63 8.51 9.04
C ARG A 140 10.67 9.75 9.96
N SER A 141 9.59 10.52 10.05
CA SER A 141 9.52 11.66 10.96
C SER A 141 9.48 11.27 12.44
N ARG A 142 9.03 10.05 12.76
CA ARG A 142 8.96 9.52 14.13
C ARG A 142 10.19 8.72 14.54
N LEU A 143 10.87 8.13 13.57
CA LEU A 143 12.01 7.24 13.73
C LEU A 143 13.15 7.69 12.81
N PRO A 144 13.64 8.92 12.95
CA PRO A 144 14.59 9.50 11.99
C PRO A 144 15.93 8.77 11.97
N GLU A 145 16.38 8.23 13.11
CA GLU A 145 17.69 7.61 13.27
C GLU A 145 17.65 6.07 13.21
N ILE A 146 16.47 5.48 13.27
CA ILE A 146 16.33 4.03 13.33
C ILE A 146 15.94 3.50 11.96
N PRO A 147 16.74 2.64 11.32
CA PRO A 147 16.37 1.98 10.08
C PRO A 147 15.11 1.13 10.27
N PHE A 148 14.23 1.14 9.28
CA PHE A 148 13.02 0.32 9.32
C PHE A 148 12.56 -0.14 7.95
N ALA A 149 11.82 -1.25 7.93
CA ALA A 149 11.15 -1.77 6.75
C ALA A 149 9.65 -2.02 7.02
N ILE A 150 8.80 -1.53 6.14
CA ILE A 150 7.36 -1.81 6.11
C ILE A 150 7.09 -2.77 4.97
N HIS A 151 6.79 -4.02 5.28
CA HIS A 151 6.64 -5.10 4.33
C HIS A 151 5.17 -5.34 3.97
N ASP A 152 4.78 -5.02 2.75
CA ASP A 152 3.51 -5.42 2.17
C ASP A 152 3.59 -6.88 1.70
N ILE A 153 3.20 -7.80 2.57
CA ILE A 153 3.24 -9.25 2.33
C ILE A 153 2.38 -9.63 1.11
N ARG A 154 1.26 -8.93 0.89
CA ARG A 154 0.35 -9.23 -0.21
C ARG A 154 0.96 -8.94 -1.58
N ARG A 155 1.88 -7.95 -1.66
CA ARG A 155 2.52 -7.51 -2.91
C ARG A 155 3.97 -7.88 -3.00
N SER A 156 4.49 -8.62 -2.01
CA SER A 156 5.89 -9.05 -1.96
C SER A 156 6.86 -7.89 -2.18
N LYS A 157 6.67 -6.80 -1.43
CA LYS A 157 7.54 -5.63 -1.48
C LYS A 157 7.64 -4.93 -0.13
N ALA A 158 8.76 -4.27 0.10
CA ALA A 158 8.98 -3.49 1.30
C ALA A 158 9.32 -2.03 0.95
N ALA A 159 8.78 -1.13 1.74
CA ALA A 159 9.18 0.27 1.79
C ALA A 159 10.19 0.42 2.94
N VAL A 160 11.39 0.87 2.61
CA VAL A 160 12.55 0.86 3.51
C VAL A 160 13.05 2.27 3.77
N TRP A 161 13.42 2.52 5.01
CA TRP A 161 14.25 3.62 5.46
C TRP A 161 15.53 3.04 6.04
N ASP A 162 16.69 3.34 5.44
CA ASP A 162 18.00 2.82 5.85
C ASP A 162 18.77 3.71 6.84
N GLY A 163 18.12 4.79 7.30
CA GLY A 163 18.75 5.83 8.13
C GLY A 163 19.20 7.06 7.32
N SER A 164 19.23 6.97 5.99
CA SER A 164 19.68 8.04 5.09
C SER A 164 18.71 8.23 3.90
N HIS A 165 18.26 7.13 3.29
CA HIS A 165 17.46 7.14 2.08
C HIS A 165 16.19 6.29 2.25
N THR A 166 15.17 6.64 1.48
CA THR A 166 13.94 5.84 1.35
C THR A 166 13.89 5.19 -0.01
N PHE A 167 13.56 3.90 -0.05
CA PHE A 167 13.37 3.16 -1.30
C PHE A 167 12.31 2.07 -1.14
N VAL A 168 11.86 1.52 -2.28
CA VAL A 168 10.98 0.35 -2.32
C VAL A 168 11.71 -0.77 -3.02
N ALA A 169 11.73 -1.95 -2.39
CA ALA A 169 12.38 -3.14 -2.93
C ALA A 169 11.40 -4.31 -2.99
N PRO A 170 11.53 -5.23 -3.96
CA PRO A 170 10.86 -6.52 -3.92
C PRO A 170 11.31 -7.28 -2.67
N LEU A 171 10.35 -7.90 -1.97
CA LEU A 171 10.62 -8.71 -0.79
C LEU A 171 9.53 -9.79 -0.71
N GLU A 172 9.85 -10.98 -1.17
CA GLU A 172 8.91 -12.11 -1.11
C GLU A 172 8.81 -12.67 0.31
N ARG A 173 9.95 -12.83 0.96
CA ARG A 173 10.08 -13.29 2.35
C ARG A 173 11.10 -12.42 3.07
N ALA A 174 10.82 -12.13 4.32
CA ALA A 174 11.77 -11.45 5.19
C ALA A 174 12.33 -12.46 6.17
N GLU A 175 13.64 -12.69 6.09
CA GLU A 175 14.38 -13.46 7.08
C GLU A 175 14.67 -12.54 8.26
N ILE A 176 13.89 -12.68 9.33
CA ILE A 176 13.96 -11.77 10.47
C ILE A 176 14.43 -12.54 11.69
N VAL A 177 15.58 -12.14 12.21
CA VAL A 177 16.00 -12.52 13.55
C VAL A 177 15.56 -11.42 14.51
N LEU A 178 14.64 -11.75 15.41
CA LEU A 178 14.15 -10.79 16.41
C LEU A 178 15.19 -10.54 17.49
N SER A 179 15.14 -9.34 18.05
CA SER A 179 15.86 -8.99 19.27
C SER A 179 15.42 -9.89 20.44
N VAL A 180 16.34 -10.21 21.31
CA VAL A 180 16.05 -10.93 22.57
C VAL A 180 15.07 -10.17 23.46
N ASN A 181 14.98 -8.87 23.29
CA ASN A 181 14.10 -7.97 24.06
C ASN A 181 12.67 -7.89 23.46
N GLU A 182 12.45 -8.36 22.22
CA GLU A 182 11.18 -8.15 21.52
C GLU A 182 10.00 -8.78 22.27
N THR A 183 10.15 -9.94 22.87
CA THR A 183 9.10 -10.56 23.68
C THR A 183 8.71 -9.65 24.86
N GLY A 184 9.69 -9.06 25.54
CA GLY A 184 9.46 -8.13 26.64
C GLY A 184 8.72 -6.86 26.19
N TRP A 185 9.07 -6.32 25.02
CA TRP A 185 8.36 -5.18 24.43
C TRP A 185 6.90 -5.51 24.11
N GLN A 186 6.64 -6.67 23.55
CA GLN A 186 5.26 -7.11 23.25
C GLN A 186 4.44 -7.31 24.53
N ASP A 187 5.05 -7.87 25.59
CA ASP A 187 4.36 -8.07 26.87
C ASP A 187 4.06 -6.74 27.54
N LEU A 188 5.01 -5.79 27.52
CA LEU A 188 4.79 -4.43 28.04
C LEU A 188 3.67 -3.73 27.26
N TRP A 189 3.62 -3.89 25.95
CA TRP A 189 2.55 -3.33 25.11
C TRP A 189 1.18 -3.95 25.45
N ARG A 190 1.12 -5.27 25.66
CA ARG A 190 -0.12 -5.96 26.06
C ARG A 190 -0.61 -5.47 27.42
N GLN A 191 0.30 -5.32 28.39
CA GLN A 191 -0.01 -4.79 29.73
C GLN A 191 -0.55 -3.36 29.64
N TYR A 192 0.13 -2.49 28.90
CA TYR A 192 -0.34 -1.12 28.65
C TYR A 192 -1.73 -1.12 28.03
N TYR A 193 -1.94 -1.89 26.96
CA TYR A 193 -3.24 -1.97 26.30
C TYR A 193 -4.34 -2.47 27.25
N ALA A 194 -4.06 -3.45 28.08
CA ALA A 194 -5.00 -3.95 29.07
C ALA A 194 -5.34 -2.90 30.15
N SER A 195 -4.35 -2.10 30.57
CA SER A 195 -4.53 -1.08 31.62
C SER A 195 -5.33 0.13 31.14
N VAL A 196 -5.19 0.53 29.87
CA VAL A 196 -5.91 1.68 29.30
C VAL A 196 -7.28 1.30 28.73
N ASN A 197 -7.54 0.01 28.54
CA ASN A 197 -8.79 -0.48 27.99
C ASN A 197 -9.88 -0.51 29.06
N ILE A 198 -11.01 0.15 28.79
CA ILE A 198 -12.18 0.15 29.67
C ILE A 198 -13.14 -0.94 29.18
N PRO A 199 -13.27 -2.08 29.88
CA PRO A 199 -14.08 -3.23 29.41
C PRO A 199 -15.53 -2.88 29.08
N SER A 200 -16.16 -2.01 29.87
CA SER A 200 -17.55 -1.57 29.66
C SER A 200 -17.75 -0.72 28.38
N ARG A 201 -16.68 -0.15 27.82
CA ARG A 201 -16.71 0.63 26.57
C ARG A 201 -16.36 -0.20 25.34
N ARG A 202 -15.98 -1.48 25.51
CA ARG A 202 -15.58 -2.35 24.42
C ARG A 202 -16.76 -2.68 23.51
N ARG A 203 -16.78 -2.10 22.30
CA ARG A 203 -17.81 -2.32 21.28
C ARG A 203 -17.19 -2.99 20.06
N LEU A 204 -17.18 -4.32 20.03
CA LEU A 204 -16.56 -5.12 18.96
C LEU A 204 -17.05 -4.78 17.56
N ARG A 205 -18.36 -4.48 17.39
CA ARG A 205 -18.93 -4.10 16.09
C ARG A 205 -18.34 -2.77 15.60
N GLN A 206 -18.23 -1.79 16.46
CA GLN A 206 -17.65 -0.49 16.16
C GLN A 206 -16.14 -0.63 15.90
N MET A 207 -15.43 -1.39 16.72
CA MET A 207 -14.00 -1.66 16.60
C MET A 207 -13.68 -2.30 15.23
N LYS A 208 -14.45 -3.30 14.76
CA LYS A 208 -14.28 -3.90 13.43
C LYS A 208 -14.48 -2.90 12.30
N GLY A 209 -15.34 -1.90 12.46
CA GLY A 209 -15.55 -0.84 11.47
C GLY A 209 -14.36 0.11 11.32
N TYR A 210 -13.73 0.49 12.44
CA TYR A 210 -12.58 1.39 12.45
C TYR A 210 -11.25 0.68 12.23
N MET A 211 -11.11 -0.54 12.77
CA MET A 211 -9.91 -1.38 12.70
C MET A 211 -10.26 -2.71 12.02
N PRO A 212 -10.11 -2.84 10.71
CA PRO A 212 -10.41 -4.05 9.97
C PRO A 212 -9.71 -5.28 10.54
N VAL A 213 -10.43 -6.40 10.63
CA VAL A 213 -9.96 -7.66 11.23
C VAL A 213 -8.66 -8.18 10.57
N ARG A 214 -8.45 -7.89 9.28
CA ARG A 214 -7.23 -8.28 8.55
C ARG A 214 -5.93 -7.71 9.13
N TYR A 215 -6.00 -6.59 9.91
CA TYR A 215 -4.82 -6.02 10.57
C TYR A 215 -4.52 -6.69 11.92
N TRP A 216 -5.51 -7.35 12.51
CA TRP A 216 -5.40 -7.90 13.87
C TRP A 216 -4.29 -8.93 14.02
N LYS A 217 -4.00 -9.69 12.96
CA LYS A 217 -2.91 -10.67 12.95
C LYS A 217 -1.51 -10.07 13.14
N PHE A 218 -1.37 -8.75 12.89
CA PHE A 218 -0.12 -8.01 13.04
C PHE A 218 -0.06 -7.17 14.31
N MET A 219 -1.05 -7.29 15.20
CA MET A 219 -1.19 -6.45 16.39
C MET A 219 -1.00 -7.31 17.64
N PRO A 220 0.13 -7.21 18.37
CA PRO A 220 0.45 -8.07 19.52
C PRO A 220 -0.58 -7.96 20.66
N GLU A 221 -1.30 -6.85 20.76
CA GLU A 221 -2.39 -6.64 21.71
C GLU A 221 -3.65 -7.45 21.41
N ASN A 222 -3.75 -8.06 20.23
CA ASN A 222 -4.90 -8.88 19.86
C ASN A 222 -4.61 -10.35 20.13
N PRO A 223 -5.51 -11.09 20.84
CA PRO A 223 -5.34 -12.52 21.08
C PRO A 223 -5.26 -13.39 19.82
N SER A 224 -5.78 -12.88 18.68
CA SER A 224 -5.72 -13.55 17.38
C SER A 224 -4.44 -13.17 16.59
N ALA A 225 -3.46 -12.55 17.22
CA ALA A 225 -2.23 -12.16 16.55
C ALA A 225 -1.38 -13.39 16.22
N ALA A 226 -1.11 -13.56 14.94
CA ALA A 226 -0.25 -14.62 14.41
C ALA A 226 1.20 -14.14 14.18
N ILE A 227 1.61 -13.00 14.76
CA ILE A 227 2.96 -12.46 14.58
C ILE A 227 4.01 -13.48 14.98
N GLY A 228 3.82 -14.17 16.11
CA GLY A 228 4.72 -15.22 16.56
C GLY A 228 4.78 -16.43 15.63
N ASP A 229 3.68 -16.74 14.96
CA ASP A 229 3.61 -17.85 14.00
C ASP A 229 4.24 -17.45 12.66
N LEU A 230 3.96 -16.26 12.18
CA LEU A 230 4.63 -15.70 10.99
C LEU A 230 6.15 -15.67 11.13
N ILE A 231 6.64 -15.31 12.32
CA ILE A 231 8.08 -15.28 12.61
C ILE A 231 8.63 -16.69 12.75
N ARG A 232 7.91 -17.60 13.40
CA ARG A 232 8.31 -19.01 13.52
C ARG A 232 8.35 -19.73 12.17
N GLU A 233 7.37 -19.51 11.30
CA GLU A 233 7.35 -20.05 9.95
C GLU A 233 8.53 -19.53 9.13
N THR A 234 8.87 -18.24 9.28
CA THR A 234 10.02 -17.62 8.62
C THR A 234 11.34 -18.23 9.15
N ASN A 235 11.47 -18.41 10.47
CA ASN A 235 12.68 -18.94 11.08
C ASN A 235 12.82 -20.49 10.94
N ALA A 236 11.72 -21.24 10.91
CA ALA A 236 11.75 -22.69 10.69
C ALA A 236 12.20 -23.07 9.27
N ALA A 237 11.91 -22.22 8.28
CA ALA A 237 12.41 -22.39 6.93
C ALA A 237 13.93 -22.20 6.82
N LEU A 238 14.55 -21.48 7.77
CA LEU A 238 16.00 -21.24 7.85
C LEU A 238 16.78 -22.39 8.46
N SER A 239 16.19 -23.11 9.42
CA SER A 239 16.84 -24.23 10.09
C SER A 239 16.92 -25.50 9.25
N GLY A 240 16.27 -25.53 8.08
CA GLY A 240 16.24 -26.65 7.13
C GLY A 240 17.23 -26.56 5.96
N SER A 241 18.03 -25.50 5.83
CA SER A 241 19.01 -25.34 4.74
C SER A 241 20.39 -24.94 5.28
N PRO A 242 21.40 -25.82 5.23
CA PRO A 242 22.72 -25.54 5.81
C PRO A 242 23.64 -24.65 4.97
N ASP A 243 23.20 -24.09 3.83
CA ASP A 243 24.06 -23.33 2.92
C ASP A 243 23.37 -22.06 2.37
N ALA A 244 23.22 -21.03 3.19
CA ALA A 244 22.99 -19.68 2.65
C ALA A 244 23.41 -18.58 3.65
N ALA A 245 24.69 -18.22 3.65
CA ALA A 245 25.11 -16.97 4.25
C ALA A 245 24.80 -15.81 3.31
N PRO A 246 24.01 -14.80 3.71
CA PRO A 246 23.73 -13.66 2.85
C PRO A 246 24.86 -12.64 2.92
N HIS A 247 25.63 -12.51 1.85
CA HIS A 247 26.50 -11.36 1.63
C HIS A 247 25.69 -10.16 1.17
N LEU A 248 25.25 -9.31 2.09
CA LEU A 248 24.87 -7.93 1.78
C LEU A 248 26.13 -7.08 1.61
N ARG A 249 26.79 -7.20 0.48
CA ARG A 249 27.74 -6.18 -0.02
C ARG A 249 27.22 -5.69 -1.35
N GLY A 250 26.54 -4.55 -1.35
CA GLY A 250 26.25 -3.79 -2.54
C GLY A 250 27.54 -3.22 -3.09
N SER A 251 28.00 -3.71 -4.23
CA SER A 251 29.02 -3.05 -5.04
C SER A 251 28.34 -1.91 -5.79
N VAL A 252 28.69 -0.69 -5.42
CA VAL A 252 28.43 0.51 -6.24
C VAL A 252 29.60 0.58 -7.24
N GLN A 253 29.30 0.53 -8.49
CA GLN A 253 30.07 1.12 -9.60
C GLN A 253 29.15 2.03 -10.40
#